data_a76fc08b3e0469994670e45892ea19d9
#
_entry.id   a76fc08b3e0469994670e45892ea19d9
#
_cell.length_a   1.000
_cell.length_b   1.000
_cell.length_c   1.000
_cell.angle_alpha   90.00
_cell.angle_beta   90.00
_cell.angle_gamma   90.00
#
_symmetry.space_group_name_H-M   'P 1'
#
loop_
_entity.id
_entity.type
_entity.pdbx_description
1 polymer ?
#
loop_
_entity_poly.entity_id
_entity_poly.type
_entity_poly.pdbx_seq_one_letter_code
_entity_poly.pdbx_strand_id
1 'polypeptide(L)'
;MSIEHSIDLFGEDQYYKKLIGFAIGIIILGIVCFIDDSKGGVHPLVKLTAQTISAIIMVISGVRIDSIGIDFINDAPWSQAFYTILTIGWIVGITNAINLIDGLDGLSTGVTIIASISLLIIFSLNGAHIMAII
;
A
#
# COMPACT_ATOMS: atom_id res chain seq x y z
N MET A 1 2.30 11.53 -15.98
CA MET A 1 3.70 11.58 -15.53
C MET A 1 4.38 10.31 -16.04
N SER A 2 5.39 10.42 -16.93
CA SER A 2 6.08 9.25 -17.50
C SER A 2 7.03 8.61 -16.48
N ILE A 3 7.42 7.33 -16.68
CA ILE A 3 8.45 6.67 -15.86
C ILE A 3 9.73 7.51 -15.83
N GLU A 4 10.15 8.04 -16.98
CA GLU A 4 11.32 8.90 -17.11
C GLU A 4 11.25 10.10 -16.16
N HIS A 5 10.10 10.78 -16.09
CA HIS A 5 9.93 11.93 -15.20
C HIS A 5 9.95 11.53 -13.70
N SER A 6 9.49 10.33 -13.37
CA SER A 6 9.56 9.82 -11.98
C SER A 6 10.98 9.39 -11.61
N ILE A 7 11.74 8.83 -12.56
CA ILE A 7 13.15 8.48 -12.40
C ILE A 7 14.00 9.73 -12.21
N ASP A 8 13.76 10.77 -13.00
CA ASP A 8 14.46 12.05 -12.90
C ASP A 8 14.20 12.77 -11.56
N LEU A 9 12.99 12.63 -11.00
CA LEU A 9 12.62 13.28 -9.73
C LEU A 9 13.22 12.61 -8.49
N PHE A 10 13.43 11.28 -8.51
CA PHE A 10 13.82 10.52 -7.32
C PHE A 10 15.23 9.89 -7.41
N GLY A 11 15.87 9.95 -8.57
CA GLY A 11 17.06 9.16 -8.88
C GLY A 11 16.71 7.66 -9.08
N GLU A 12 17.40 7.01 -9.99
CA GLU A 12 17.15 5.59 -10.34
C GLU A 12 17.16 4.68 -9.11
N ASP A 13 18.14 4.85 -8.23
CA ASP A 13 18.32 4.01 -7.04
C ASP A 13 17.12 4.07 -6.06
N GLN A 14 16.53 5.25 -5.90
CA GLN A 14 15.41 5.45 -4.97
C GLN A 14 14.10 4.88 -5.55
N TYR A 15 13.92 4.99 -6.86
CA TYR A 15 12.78 4.39 -7.54
C TYR A 15 12.78 2.86 -7.42
N TYR A 16 13.93 2.22 -7.71
CA TYR A 16 14.07 0.77 -7.59
C TYR A 16 13.90 0.28 -6.15
N LYS A 17 14.40 1.00 -5.15
CA LYS A 17 14.18 0.66 -3.73
C LYS A 17 12.70 0.65 -3.36
N LYS A 18 11.94 1.65 -3.78
CA LYS A 18 10.49 1.73 -3.56
C LYS A 18 9.77 0.56 -4.22
N LEU A 19 10.11 0.26 -5.47
CA LEU A 19 9.50 -0.81 -6.24
C LEU A 19 9.76 -2.18 -5.61
N ILE A 20 11.01 -2.45 -5.24
CA ILE A 20 11.42 -3.70 -4.59
C ILE A 20 10.74 -3.86 -3.23
N GLY A 21 10.75 -2.81 -2.40
CA GLY A 21 10.09 -2.85 -1.10
C GLY A 21 8.59 -3.08 -1.19
N PHE A 22 7.93 -2.45 -2.15
CA PHE A 22 6.52 -2.67 -2.44
C PHE A 22 6.26 -4.12 -2.88
N ALA A 23 7.06 -4.65 -3.81
CA ALA A 23 6.95 -6.02 -4.28
C ALA A 23 7.14 -7.06 -3.13
N ILE A 24 8.17 -6.87 -2.30
CA ILE A 24 8.42 -7.73 -1.14
C ILE A 24 7.24 -7.68 -0.17
N GLY A 25 6.73 -6.50 0.13
CA GLY A 25 5.56 -6.32 1.01
C GLY A 25 4.33 -7.07 0.50
N ILE A 26 4.01 -6.96 -0.80
CA ILE A 26 2.90 -7.69 -1.42
C ILE A 26 3.11 -9.21 -1.38
N ILE A 27 4.33 -9.69 -1.64
CA ILE A 27 4.64 -11.11 -1.61
C ILE A 27 4.42 -11.68 -0.19
N ILE A 28 4.88 -10.97 0.85
CA ILE A 28 4.67 -11.40 2.24
C ILE A 28 3.17 -11.46 2.56
N LEU A 29 2.41 -10.42 2.21
CA LEU A 29 0.96 -10.40 2.40
C LEU A 29 0.27 -11.54 1.65
N GLY A 30 0.63 -11.77 0.39
CA GLY A 30 0.08 -12.85 -0.44
C GLY A 30 0.34 -14.24 0.15
N ILE A 31 1.56 -14.50 0.63
CA ILE A 31 1.91 -15.77 1.28
C ILE A 31 1.05 -15.98 2.53
N VAL A 32 0.90 -14.96 3.37
CA VAL A 32 0.11 -15.07 4.60
C VAL A 32 -1.37 -15.27 4.31
N CYS A 33 -1.93 -14.55 3.34
CA CYS A 33 -3.30 -14.77 2.88
C CYS A 33 -3.50 -16.18 2.33
N PHE A 34 -2.58 -16.67 1.51
CA PHE A 34 -2.64 -18.03 0.97
C PHE A 34 -2.60 -19.11 2.06
N ILE A 35 -1.75 -18.92 3.08
CA ILE A 35 -1.66 -19.84 4.23
C ILE A 35 -2.95 -19.79 5.07
N ASP A 36 -3.51 -18.60 5.26
CA ASP A 36 -4.78 -18.38 5.97
C ASP A 36 -5.91 -19.17 5.31
N ASP A 37 -6.08 -19.02 4.03
CA ASP A 37 -7.11 -19.71 3.24
C ASP A 37 -6.89 -21.24 3.22
N SER A 38 -5.62 -21.67 3.06
CA SER A 38 -5.29 -23.10 2.96
C SER A 38 -5.46 -23.87 4.26
N LYS A 39 -5.32 -23.21 5.41
CA LYS A 39 -5.40 -23.85 6.75
C LYS A 39 -6.75 -23.63 7.45
N GLY A 40 -7.70 -23.00 6.79
CA GLY A 40 -9.01 -22.69 7.39
C GLY A 40 -8.95 -21.63 8.48
N GLY A 41 -7.98 -20.73 8.39
CA GLY A 41 -7.76 -19.60 9.28
C GLY A 41 -6.47 -19.69 10.10
N VAL A 42 -5.68 -18.62 10.07
CA VAL A 42 -4.49 -18.42 10.89
C VAL A 42 -4.86 -17.56 12.10
N HIS A 43 -4.17 -17.76 13.22
CA HIS A 43 -4.43 -16.95 14.41
C HIS A 43 -4.33 -15.45 14.10
N PRO A 44 -5.32 -14.61 14.52
CA PRO A 44 -5.38 -13.19 14.14
C PRO A 44 -4.10 -12.40 14.43
N LEU A 45 -3.39 -12.72 15.51
CA LEU A 45 -2.12 -12.06 15.85
C LEU A 45 -1.01 -12.36 14.84
N VAL A 46 -0.94 -13.56 14.30
CA VAL A 46 0.06 -13.94 13.27
C VAL A 46 -0.21 -13.13 12.00
N LYS A 47 -1.47 -12.97 11.62
CA LYS A 47 -1.90 -12.19 10.48
C LYS A 47 -1.56 -10.70 10.67
N LEU A 48 -1.90 -10.15 11.83
CA LEU A 48 -1.61 -8.76 12.16
C LEU A 48 -0.09 -8.47 12.19
N THR A 49 0.71 -9.38 12.77
CA THR A 49 2.17 -9.21 12.78
C THR A 49 2.78 -9.24 11.38
N ALA A 50 2.34 -10.15 10.52
CA ALA A 50 2.81 -10.22 9.13
C ALA A 50 2.43 -8.96 8.33
N GLN A 51 1.21 -8.45 8.48
CA GLN A 51 0.77 -7.20 7.87
C GLN A 51 1.60 -6.02 8.35
N THR A 52 1.90 -5.96 9.65
CA THR A 52 2.73 -4.89 10.23
C THR A 52 4.16 -4.96 9.72
N ILE A 53 4.75 -6.15 9.64
CA ILE A 53 6.10 -6.35 9.08
C ILE A 53 6.14 -5.93 7.62
N SER A 54 5.17 -6.32 6.81
CA SER A 54 5.06 -5.91 5.40
C SER A 54 4.97 -4.38 5.26
N ALA A 55 4.13 -3.73 6.08
CA ALA A 55 3.99 -2.27 6.07
C ALA A 55 5.30 -1.57 6.47
N ILE A 56 6.02 -2.08 7.47
CA ILE A 56 7.33 -1.55 7.88
C ILE A 56 8.35 -1.65 6.74
N ILE A 57 8.42 -2.79 6.04
CA ILE A 57 9.32 -3.00 4.91
C ILE A 57 9.02 -1.98 3.79
N MET A 58 7.74 -1.77 3.45
CA MET A 58 7.32 -0.77 2.47
C MET A 58 7.75 0.63 2.87
N VAL A 59 7.54 1.01 4.13
CA VAL A 59 7.90 2.34 4.65
C VAL A 59 9.41 2.57 4.64
N ILE A 60 10.21 1.59 5.07
CA ILE A 60 11.69 1.68 5.05
C ILE A 60 12.20 1.80 3.61
N SER A 61 11.52 1.18 2.65
CA SER A 61 11.86 1.28 1.23
C SER A 61 11.45 2.63 0.60
N GLY A 62 10.80 3.52 1.38
CA GLY A 62 10.40 4.85 0.95
C GLY A 62 8.97 4.92 0.38
N VAL A 63 8.17 3.86 0.52
CA VAL A 63 6.73 3.87 0.19
C VAL A 63 5.98 4.37 1.41
N ARG A 64 5.79 5.69 1.49
CA ARG A 64 5.07 6.33 2.61
C ARG A 64 4.29 7.54 2.16
N ILE A 65 3.32 7.93 2.96
CA ILE A 65 2.63 9.20 2.83
C ILE A 65 3.59 10.29 3.32
N ASP A 66 3.90 11.27 2.47
CA ASP A 66 4.83 12.36 2.80
C ASP A 66 4.12 13.65 3.18
N SER A 67 2.84 13.80 2.82
CA SER A 67 2.02 14.97 3.13
C SER A 67 0.53 14.64 2.99
N ILE A 68 -0.29 15.26 3.85
CA ILE A 68 -1.75 15.20 3.77
C ILE A 68 -2.37 16.57 3.41
N GLY A 69 -1.54 17.52 2.96
CA GLY A 69 -2.01 18.85 2.56
C GLY A 69 -2.42 19.78 3.71
N ILE A 70 -1.98 19.49 4.93
CA ILE A 70 -2.21 20.33 6.12
C ILE A 70 -0.86 20.92 6.56
N ASP A 71 -0.63 22.20 6.27
CA ASP A 71 0.65 22.87 6.51
C ASP A 71 1.11 22.79 7.96
N PHE A 72 0.20 22.96 8.92
CA PHE A 72 0.51 22.87 10.35
C PHE A 72 1.14 21.52 10.75
N ILE A 73 0.73 20.42 10.08
CA ILE A 73 1.28 19.08 10.34
C ILE A 73 2.58 18.90 9.57
N ASN A 74 2.64 19.38 8.33
CA ASN A 74 3.80 19.23 7.46
C ASN A 74 5.04 19.94 8.04
N ASP A 75 4.85 21.13 8.64
CA ASP A 75 5.91 21.96 9.20
C ASP A 75 6.34 21.53 10.62
N ALA A 76 5.63 20.59 11.23
CA ALA A 76 5.91 20.14 12.58
C ALA A 76 7.16 19.24 12.63
N PRO A 77 8.02 19.35 13.66
CA PRO A 77 9.22 18.52 13.78
C PRO A 77 8.93 17.03 13.97
N TRP A 78 7.69 16.67 14.33
CA TRP A 78 7.23 15.29 14.51
C TRP A 78 6.52 14.74 13.25
N SER A 79 6.38 15.52 12.18
CA SER A 79 5.65 15.16 10.96
C SER A 79 6.11 13.83 10.35
N GLN A 80 7.41 13.59 10.29
CA GLN A 80 7.98 12.36 9.74
C GLN A 80 7.55 11.11 10.50
N ALA A 81 7.55 11.17 11.84
CA ALA A 81 7.08 10.06 12.68
C ALA A 81 5.58 9.86 12.52
N PHE A 82 4.81 10.94 12.45
CA PHE A 82 3.37 10.91 12.21
C PHE A 82 3.02 10.24 10.88
N TYR A 83 3.66 10.64 9.78
CA TYR A 83 3.42 10.05 8.46
C TYR A 83 3.85 8.59 8.38
N THR A 84 4.91 8.20 9.09
CA THR A 84 5.33 6.81 9.19
C THR A 84 4.26 5.95 9.87
N ILE A 85 3.77 6.39 11.04
CA ILE A 85 2.72 5.69 11.80
C ILE A 85 1.42 5.66 11.00
N LEU A 86 1.06 6.78 10.37
CA LEU A 86 -0.13 6.88 9.53
C LEU A 86 -0.06 5.90 8.36
N THR A 87 1.07 5.79 7.69
CA THR A 87 1.25 4.87 6.55
C THR A 87 1.13 3.42 7.00
N ILE A 88 1.78 3.03 8.10
CA ILE A 88 1.69 1.66 8.64
C ILE A 88 0.24 1.36 9.03
N GLY A 89 -0.40 2.25 9.77
CA GLY A 89 -1.79 2.10 10.19
C GLY A 89 -2.76 2.00 9.01
N TRP A 90 -2.52 2.78 7.95
CA TRP A 90 -3.31 2.76 6.73
C TRP A 90 -3.17 1.42 6.00
N ILE A 91 -1.95 0.94 5.77
CA ILE A 91 -1.70 -0.35 5.09
C ILE A 91 -2.33 -1.49 5.87
N VAL A 92 -2.08 -1.57 7.18
CA VAL A 92 -2.62 -2.63 8.05
C VAL A 92 -4.15 -2.53 8.13
N GLY A 93 -4.69 -1.32 8.28
CA GLY A 93 -6.13 -1.07 8.38
C GLY A 93 -6.89 -1.47 7.12
N ILE A 94 -6.41 -1.06 5.94
CA ILE A 94 -7.02 -1.42 4.65
C ILE A 94 -6.92 -2.93 4.41
N THR A 95 -5.75 -3.54 4.67
CA THR A 95 -5.57 -4.98 4.49
C THR A 95 -6.53 -5.78 5.39
N ASN A 96 -6.72 -5.37 6.65
CA ASN A 96 -7.68 -6.00 7.55
C ASN A 96 -9.12 -5.76 7.12
N ALA A 97 -9.47 -4.55 6.66
CA ALA A 97 -10.80 -4.24 6.19
C ALA A 97 -11.18 -5.11 4.98
N ILE A 98 -10.31 -5.22 3.99
CA ILE A 98 -10.52 -6.07 2.81
C ILE A 98 -10.69 -7.53 3.22
N ASN A 99 -9.88 -8.01 4.15
CA ASN A 99 -9.93 -9.37 4.65
C ASN A 99 -11.23 -9.69 5.42
N LEU A 100 -11.79 -8.72 6.15
CA LEU A 100 -13.10 -8.89 6.80
C LEU A 100 -14.25 -8.95 5.78
N ILE A 101 -14.13 -8.19 4.68
CA ILE A 101 -15.12 -8.16 3.59
C ILE A 101 -15.05 -9.45 2.76
N ASP A 102 -13.89 -10.09 2.69
CA ASP A 102 -13.66 -11.31 1.89
C ASP A 102 -14.43 -12.54 2.42
N GLY A 103 -14.94 -12.47 3.65
CA GLY A 103 -15.84 -13.49 4.22
C GLY A 103 -17.24 -13.52 3.61
N LEU A 104 -17.58 -12.59 2.70
CA LEU A 104 -18.88 -12.52 2.01
C LEU A 104 -18.68 -12.76 0.51
N ASP A 105 -19.29 -13.79 -0.03
CA ASP A 105 -19.17 -14.23 -1.42
C ASP A 105 -19.31 -13.07 -2.42
N GLY A 106 -18.23 -12.75 -3.13
CA GLY A 106 -18.20 -11.76 -4.20
C GLY A 106 -18.13 -10.29 -3.74
N LEU A 107 -18.27 -9.97 -2.46
CA LEU A 107 -18.26 -8.58 -1.99
C LEU A 107 -16.86 -7.97 -2.09
N SER A 108 -15.84 -8.67 -1.64
CA SER A 108 -14.43 -8.24 -1.75
C SER A 108 -14.03 -8.01 -3.21
N THR A 109 -14.36 -8.94 -4.07
CA THR A 109 -14.11 -8.83 -5.52
C THR A 109 -14.83 -7.62 -6.12
N GLY A 110 -16.09 -7.39 -5.78
CA GLY A 110 -16.87 -6.26 -6.25
C GLY A 110 -16.27 -4.91 -5.83
N VAL A 111 -15.91 -4.76 -4.56
CA VAL A 111 -15.26 -3.55 -4.03
C VAL A 111 -13.92 -3.30 -4.72
N THR A 112 -13.11 -4.36 -4.89
CA THR A 112 -11.79 -4.25 -5.54
C THR A 112 -11.92 -3.83 -7.01
N ILE A 113 -12.87 -4.38 -7.76
CA ILE A 113 -13.12 -3.99 -9.16
C ILE A 113 -13.51 -2.51 -9.24
N ILE A 114 -14.46 -2.07 -8.42
CA ILE A 114 -14.89 -0.66 -8.40
C ILE A 114 -13.73 0.27 -8.07
N ALA A 115 -12.94 -0.06 -7.04
CA ALA A 115 -11.78 0.73 -6.63
C ALA A 115 -10.72 0.77 -7.76
N SER A 116 -10.41 -0.35 -8.39
CA SER A 116 -9.44 -0.43 -9.48
C SER A 116 -9.87 0.38 -10.70
N ILE A 117 -11.15 0.29 -11.11
CA ILE A 117 -11.68 1.09 -12.21
C ILE A 117 -11.63 2.59 -11.87
N SER A 118 -11.97 2.96 -10.64
CA SER A 118 -11.92 4.36 -10.19
C SER A 118 -10.49 4.91 -10.25
N LEU A 119 -9.51 4.16 -9.76
CA LEU A 119 -8.09 4.53 -9.82
C LEU A 119 -7.59 4.61 -11.25
N LEU A 120 -7.94 3.66 -12.12
CA LEU A 120 -7.61 3.67 -13.54
C LEU A 120 -8.11 4.96 -14.21
N ILE A 121 -9.35 5.37 -13.95
CA ILE A 121 -9.92 6.60 -14.50
C ILE A 121 -9.15 7.82 -13.97
N ILE A 122 -8.94 7.93 -12.65
CA ILE A 122 -8.26 9.05 -12.02
C ILE A 122 -6.84 9.20 -12.56
N PHE A 123 -6.07 8.11 -12.59
CA PHE A 123 -4.69 8.16 -13.08
C PHE A 123 -4.60 8.45 -14.57
N SER A 124 -5.53 7.91 -15.38
CA SER A 124 -5.60 8.21 -16.81
C SER A 124 -5.91 9.69 -17.08
N LEU A 125 -6.85 10.27 -16.35
CA LEU A 125 -7.20 11.70 -16.47
C LEU A 125 -6.06 12.63 -16.03
N ASN A 126 -5.25 12.20 -15.06
CA ASN A 126 -4.09 12.96 -14.58
C ASN A 126 -2.80 12.70 -15.41
N GLY A 127 -2.88 11.94 -16.51
CA GLY A 127 -1.73 11.63 -17.35
C GLY A 127 -0.73 10.64 -16.74
N ALA A 128 -1.07 10.01 -15.61
CA ALA A 128 -0.25 9.02 -14.93
C ALA A 128 -0.53 7.60 -15.47
N HIS A 129 -0.40 7.42 -16.78
CA HIS A 129 -0.80 6.19 -17.49
C HIS A 129 -0.18 4.91 -16.94
N ILE A 130 1.03 4.98 -16.38
CA ILE A 130 1.69 3.82 -15.80
C ILE A 130 1.03 3.39 -14.49
N MET A 131 0.68 4.37 -13.63
CA MET A 131 -0.06 4.09 -12.40
C MET A 131 -1.48 3.57 -12.68
N ALA A 132 -2.02 3.84 -13.87
CA ALA A 132 -3.32 3.33 -14.29
C ALA A 132 -3.29 1.85 -14.70
N ILE A 133 -2.12 1.31 -15.04
CA ILE A 133 -1.95 -0.08 -15.52
C ILE A 133 -1.58 -1.03 -14.38
N ILE A 134 -0.98 -0.53 -13.30
CA ILE A 134 -0.61 -1.29 -12.11
C ILE A 134 -1.82 -1.48 -11.19
#